data_df252ff6062121a10abca162570bbaad
#
_entry.id   df252ff6062121a10abca162570bbaad
#
_cell.length_a   1.000
_cell.length_b   1.000
_cell.length_c   1.000
_cell.angle_alpha   90.00
_cell.angle_beta   90.00
_cell.angle_gamma   90.00
#
_symmetry.space_group_name_H-M   'P 1'
#
loop_
_entity.id
_entity.type
_entity.pdbx_description
1 polymer ?
#
loop_
_entity_poly.entity_id
_entity_poly.type
_entity_poly.pdbx_seq_one_letter_code
_entity_poly.pdbx_strand_id
1 'polypeptide(L)'
;MRRKTTAIIAAAAAVLTTVITLAGAGAASAAEYDYPAAIDPSSITVTTVGGGGGVSQWDRVRVDADWAVPDGAVGGQTFGFTLPKEFASAGTSFSVPSAEDPSKAIAECTVSSDASPVVTCTLTDYVNGRTGVTGSLWFVASADEQTTESTVEFTVDGTITPVEIPGGGIGPSEPLPTDPQKWSWQTADGRIAWQLMLPGASFEGAESIVVDDTLTGAGDGLAEHHNEDGQLVVWSTTMQDQDPQPITNWTGSWNADGTSFHLEIPGPVDPTRMYFVKYFTVPSSQADGATFANTADVNGVKLEETRAWTVTGGGTGDGDATGAFTVTKLVGGSGASGVPADAEYTVRYSYGDPVVERTVTVTAGATAPLIQLPAGTVVTLSELTPPALDGIEWGAPVFSGTGVTALADGGAQLTVGAGTTLAVTLTNTATTTPPVIPPTTPPTVVTPPTELPLTGGSSLATTGGNVPAGMLWAGGAALVLGMALTVLGAVRARARVTQD
;
A
#
# COMPACT_ATOMS: atom_id res chain seq x y z
N MET A 1 -85.26 37.11 11.15
CA MET A 1 -84.69 38.44 11.47
C MET A 1 -83.18 38.33 11.35
N ARG A 2 -82.66 38.90 10.28
CA ARG A 2 -81.64 40.00 10.23
C ARG A 2 -80.31 39.65 10.93
N ARG A 3 -79.13 39.74 10.34
CA ARG A 3 -78.57 40.82 9.50
C ARG A 3 -77.43 40.25 8.68
N LYS A 4 -77.37 40.74 7.41
CA LYS A 4 -76.20 40.69 6.56
C LYS A 4 -75.09 41.61 7.06
N THR A 5 -73.88 41.18 7.02
CA THR A 5 -72.69 42.11 7.01
C THR A 5 -71.68 41.63 5.99
N THR A 6 -71.55 42.47 4.99
CA THR A 6 -70.63 42.42 3.88
C THR A 6 -69.24 42.77 4.39
N ALA A 7 -68.20 41.95 4.14
CA ALA A 7 -66.81 42.31 4.35
C ALA A 7 -66.02 42.15 3.05
N ILE A 8 -65.37 43.18 2.69
CA ILE A 8 -64.62 43.49 1.49
C ILE A 8 -63.39 42.58 1.40
N ILE A 9 -63.21 41.89 0.27
CA ILE A 9 -62.03 41.13 -0.06
C ILE A 9 -60.99 42.06 -0.61
N ALA A 10 -59.88 42.27 0.14
CA ALA A 10 -58.66 42.87 -0.37
C ALA A 10 -57.79 41.75 -0.94
N ALA A 11 -57.58 41.73 -2.25
CA ALA A 11 -56.68 40.82 -2.93
C ALA A 11 -55.25 41.30 -2.70
N ALA A 12 -54.45 40.55 -1.92
CA ALA A 12 -53.02 40.67 -1.84
C ALA A 12 -52.41 39.59 -2.74
N ALA A 13 -51.88 39.99 -3.88
CA ALA A 13 -51.06 39.09 -4.72
C ALA A 13 -49.76 38.79 -4.01
N ALA A 14 -49.65 37.60 -3.44
CA ALA A 14 -48.36 37.05 -2.96
C ALA A 14 -47.68 36.37 -4.16
N VAL A 15 -46.60 36.97 -4.64
CA VAL A 15 -45.63 36.35 -5.56
C VAL A 15 -44.91 35.28 -4.78
N LEU A 16 -45.26 34.02 -5.04
CA LEU A 16 -44.58 32.86 -4.47
C LEU A 16 -43.32 32.60 -5.32
N THR A 17 -42.20 33.17 -4.94
CA THR A 17 -40.88 32.75 -5.46
C THR A 17 -40.58 31.36 -4.94
N THR A 18 -40.77 30.36 -5.79
CA THR A 18 -40.33 28.98 -5.56
C THR A 18 -38.80 28.97 -5.64
N VAL A 19 -38.14 29.00 -4.50
CA VAL A 19 -36.71 28.64 -4.41
C VAL A 19 -36.64 27.14 -4.62
N ILE A 20 -36.25 26.71 -5.81
CA ILE A 20 -35.83 25.33 -6.05
C ILE A 20 -34.48 25.21 -5.36
N THR A 21 -34.48 24.70 -4.13
CA THR A 21 -33.28 24.14 -3.53
C THR A 21 -32.96 22.89 -4.34
N LEU A 22 -31.98 23.00 -5.25
CA LEU A 22 -31.23 21.80 -5.68
C LEU A 22 -30.73 21.17 -4.37
N ALA A 23 -31.37 20.08 -3.95
CA ALA A 23 -30.73 19.15 -3.03
C ALA A 23 -29.49 18.66 -3.79
N GLY A 24 -28.33 19.20 -3.42
CA GLY A 24 -27.07 18.65 -3.86
C GLY A 24 -27.09 17.16 -3.51
N ALA A 25 -26.93 16.32 -4.51
CA ALA A 25 -26.51 14.95 -4.26
C ALA A 25 -25.34 15.06 -3.28
N GLY A 26 -25.51 14.51 -2.08
CA GLY A 26 -24.45 14.46 -1.11
C GLY A 26 -23.29 13.76 -1.81
N ALA A 27 -22.20 14.49 -2.03
CA ALA A 27 -20.95 13.87 -2.41
C ALA A 27 -20.72 12.78 -1.36
N ALA A 28 -20.67 11.53 -1.79
CA ALA A 28 -20.16 10.46 -0.95
C ALA A 28 -18.84 10.98 -0.41
N SER A 29 -18.70 11.06 0.92
CA SER A 29 -17.46 11.48 1.54
C SER A 29 -16.42 10.47 1.07
N ALA A 30 -15.50 10.90 0.20
CA ALA A 30 -14.37 10.06 -0.17
C ALA A 30 -13.69 9.60 1.13
N ALA A 31 -13.42 8.32 1.25
CA ALA A 31 -12.66 7.81 2.40
C ALA A 31 -11.34 8.59 2.45
N GLU A 32 -11.05 9.15 3.62
CA GLU A 32 -9.81 9.91 3.81
C GLU A 32 -8.68 8.92 4.07
N TYR A 33 -7.86 8.64 3.06
CA TYR A 33 -6.69 7.78 3.18
C TYR A 33 -5.44 8.62 3.49
N ASP A 34 -4.49 8.03 4.22
CA ASP A 34 -3.16 8.64 4.40
C ASP A 34 -2.42 8.72 3.05
N TYR A 35 -2.65 7.74 2.17
CA TYR A 35 -2.08 7.66 0.82
C TYR A 35 -3.18 7.50 -0.25
N PRO A 36 -3.93 8.56 -0.57
CA PRO A 36 -5.05 8.48 -1.50
C PRO A 36 -4.64 8.11 -2.93
N ALA A 37 -3.41 8.47 -3.34
CA ALA A 37 -2.85 8.18 -4.66
C ALA A 37 -2.01 6.89 -4.70
N ALA A 38 -2.10 6.01 -3.69
CA ALA A 38 -1.32 4.78 -3.66
C ALA A 38 -1.72 3.76 -4.72
N ILE A 39 -2.99 3.71 -5.11
CA ILE A 39 -3.46 2.82 -6.18
C ILE A 39 -3.12 3.45 -7.54
N ASP A 40 -2.53 2.65 -8.43
CA ASP A 40 -2.38 3.04 -9.84
C ASP A 40 -3.71 2.87 -10.58
N PRO A 41 -4.42 3.94 -10.95
CA PRO A 41 -5.71 3.82 -11.62
C PRO A 41 -5.64 3.07 -12.95
N SER A 42 -4.49 3.11 -13.63
CA SER A 42 -4.30 2.45 -14.92
C SER A 42 -4.10 0.94 -14.81
N SER A 43 -3.80 0.43 -13.64
CA SER A 43 -3.62 -0.99 -13.36
C SER A 43 -4.92 -1.72 -13.01
N ILE A 44 -6.00 -0.96 -12.72
CA ILE A 44 -7.27 -1.58 -12.31
C ILE A 44 -7.85 -2.35 -13.49
N THR A 45 -8.09 -3.65 -13.27
CA THR A 45 -8.72 -4.53 -14.26
C THR A 45 -9.86 -5.33 -13.63
N VAL A 46 -10.85 -5.65 -14.46
CA VAL A 46 -11.98 -6.51 -14.09
C VAL A 46 -11.96 -7.74 -14.99
N THR A 47 -12.02 -8.92 -14.41
CA THR A 47 -12.05 -10.19 -15.12
C THR A 47 -13.15 -11.10 -14.57
N THR A 48 -13.66 -12.05 -15.36
CA THR A 48 -14.66 -13.02 -14.90
C THR A 48 -13.99 -14.12 -14.07
N VAL A 49 -14.59 -14.49 -12.95
CA VAL A 49 -14.19 -15.68 -12.19
C VAL A 49 -14.77 -16.90 -12.91
N GLY A 50 -13.89 -17.78 -13.42
CA GLY A 50 -14.29 -18.98 -14.18
C GLY A 50 -14.17 -18.87 -15.70
N GLY A 51 -13.75 -17.72 -16.25
CA GLY A 51 -13.30 -17.58 -17.65
C GLY A 51 -14.41 -17.45 -18.68
N GLY A 52 -15.55 -16.89 -18.32
CA GLY A 52 -16.65 -16.55 -19.26
C GLY A 52 -16.32 -15.34 -20.16
N GLY A 53 -16.97 -15.26 -21.34
CA GLY A 53 -16.79 -14.13 -22.29
C GLY A 53 -17.59 -12.88 -21.98
N GLY A 54 -18.45 -12.88 -20.95
CA GLY A 54 -19.30 -11.77 -20.52
C GLY A 54 -19.64 -11.87 -19.05
N VAL A 55 -20.26 -10.84 -18.50
CA VAL A 55 -20.71 -10.76 -17.12
C VAL A 55 -22.23 -10.66 -17.09
N SER A 56 -22.87 -11.53 -16.31
CA SER A 56 -24.30 -11.45 -15.98
C SER A 56 -24.50 -10.99 -14.55
N GLN A 57 -25.69 -10.51 -14.24
CA GLN A 57 -26.04 -10.17 -12.86
C GLN A 57 -25.84 -11.38 -11.94
N TRP A 58 -25.23 -11.15 -10.77
CA TRP A 58 -24.82 -12.12 -9.75
C TRP A 58 -23.54 -12.92 -10.08
N ASP A 59 -22.96 -12.72 -11.26
CA ASP A 59 -21.66 -13.33 -11.57
C ASP A 59 -20.57 -12.77 -10.66
N ARG A 60 -19.57 -13.62 -10.42
CA ARG A 60 -18.37 -13.19 -9.70
C ARG A 60 -17.36 -12.60 -10.68
N VAL A 61 -16.86 -11.44 -10.33
CA VAL A 61 -15.76 -10.76 -11.04
C VAL A 61 -14.57 -10.61 -10.12
N ARG A 62 -13.39 -10.69 -10.67
CA ARG A 62 -12.14 -10.42 -9.99
C ARG A 62 -11.67 -9.02 -10.38
N VAL A 63 -11.35 -8.22 -9.38
CA VAL A 63 -10.72 -6.90 -9.52
C VAL A 63 -9.27 -7.04 -9.11
N ASP A 64 -8.35 -6.62 -9.98
CA ASP A 64 -6.92 -6.52 -9.69
C ASP A 64 -6.50 -5.05 -9.72
N ALA A 65 -5.52 -4.68 -8.90
CA ALA A 65 -4.93 -3.35 -8.88
C ALA A 65 -3.50 -3.38 -8.33
N ASP A 66 -2.62 -2.54 -8.89
CA ASP A 66 -1.28 -2.31 -8.36
C ASP A 66 -1.28 -1.11 -7.42
N TRP A 67 -0.38 -1.14 -6.44
CA TRP A 67 -0.28 -0.10 -5.44
C TRP A 67 1.18 0.20 -5.07
N ALA A 68 1.43 1.43 -4.63
CA ALA A 68 2.71 1.86 -4.11
C ALA A 68 2.51 2.96 -3.06
N VAL A 69 3.29 2.93 -1.99
CA VAL A 69 3.30 3.98 -0.98
C VAL A 69 4.65 4.67 -0.93
N PRO A 70 4.72 5.96 -0.54
CA PRO A 70 5.97 6.70 -0.51
C PRO A 70 6.93 6.15 0.54
N ASP A 71 8.22 6.43 0.36
CA ASP A 71 9.25 6.14 1.35
C ASP A 71 8.92 6.82 2.68
N GLY A 72 9.13 6.07 3.78
CA GLY A 72 8.79 6.53 5.12
C GLY A 72 7.35 6.19 5.55
N ALA A 73 6.60 5.42 4.76
CA ALA A 73 5.34 4.86 5.20
C ALA A 73 5.52 3.99 6.44
N VAL A 74 4.53 4.01 7.34
CA VAL A 74 4.56 3.28 8.61
C VAL A 74 3.27 2.50 8.82
N GLY A 75 3.36 1.47 9.66
CA GLY A 75 2.21 0.67 10.04
C GLY A 75 1.06 1.51 10.61
N GLY A 76 -0.16 1.11 10.32
CA GLY A 76 -1.40 1.80 10.68
C GLY A 76 -1.88 2.83 9.66
N GLN A 77 -1.05 3.25 8.71
CA GLN A 77 -1.47 4.15 7.63
C GLN A 77 -2.27 3.42 6.55
N THR A 78 -3.14 4.15 5.86
CA THR A 78 -4.17 3.59 5.00
C THR A 78 -4.07 4.04 3.56
N PHE A 79 -4.53 3.16 2.65
CA PHE A 79 -4.76 3.47 1.24
C PHE A 79 -5.97 2.67 0.72
N GLY A 80 -6.48 3.02 -0.43
CA GLY A 80 -7.60 2.29 -1.01
C GLY A 80 -8.32 3.03 -2.12
N PHE A 81 -9.53 2.56 -2.44
CA PHE A 81 -10.37 3.10 -3.50
C PHE A 81 -11.83 2.67 -3.33
N THR A 82 -12.74 3.30 -4.09
CA THR A 82 -14.17 2.98 -4.05
C THR A 82 -14.55 2.20 -5.31
N LEU A 83 -15.33 1.14 -5.14
CA LEU A 83 -15.87 0.32 -6.21
C LEU A 83 -17.05 1.02 -6.91
N PRO A 84 -17.33 0.62 -8.15
CA PRO A 84 -18.57 0.98 -8.85
C PRO A 84 -19.81 0.52 -8.07
N LYS A 85 -20.91 1.25 -8.20
CA LYS A 85 -22.20 0.86 -7.61
C LYS A 85 -22.77 -0.44 -8.19
N GLU A 86 -22.32 -0.84 -9.37
CA GLU A 86 -22.69 -2.09 -10.03
C GLU A 86 -22.10 -3.31 -9.33
N PHE A 87 -21.13 -3.12 -8.44
CA PHE A 87 -20.43 -4.21 -7.74
C PHE A 87 -20.78 -4.23 -6.25
N ALA A 88 -21.06 -5.42 -5.74
CA ALA A 88 -21.16 -5.70 -4.31
C ALA A 88 -19.93 -6.47 -3.82
N SER A 89 -19.60 -6.34 -2.55
CA SER A 89 -18.49 -7.08 -1.94
C SER A 89 -18.84 -8.58 -1.85
N ALA A 90 -17.93 -9.45 -2.27
CA ALA A 90 -18.04 -10.89 -2.09
C ALA A 90 -17.26 -11.41 -0.86
N GLY A 91 -16.51 -10.55 -0.20
CA GLY A 91 -15.77 -10.82 1.05
C GLY A 91 -15.48 -9.53 1.77
N THR A 92 -15.37 -9.57 3.09
CA THR A 92 -15.20 -8.36 3.92
C THR A 92 -13.74 -8.01 4.19
N SER A 93 -12.80 -8.96 4.06
CA SER A 93 -11.40 -8.72 4.36
C SER A 93 -10.48 -9.71 3.65
N PHE A 94 -9.24 -9.29 3.43
CA PHE A 94 -8.16 -10.12 2.93
C PHE A 94 -6.80 -9.54 3.34
N SER A 95 -5.78 -10.39 3.41
CA SER A 95 -4.40 -9.98 3.69
C SER A 95 -3.59 -9.88 2.39
N VAL A 96 -2.66 -8.95 2.34
CA VAL A 96 -1.64 -8.83 1.30
C VAL A 96 -0.31 -9.29 1.90
N PRO A 97 0.15 -10.53 1.64
CA PRO A 97 1.40 -11.04 2.17
C PRO A 97 2.61 -10.36 1.53
N SER A 98 3.73 -10.36 2.27
CA SER A 98 5.04 -10.00 1.72
C SER A 98 5.51 -11.08 0.75
N ALA A 99 6.10 -10.65 -0.36
CA ALA A 99 6.74 -11.55 -1.33
C ALA A 99 8.02 -12.19 -0.75
N GLU A 100 8.74 -11.46 0.12
CA GLU A 100 9.95 -11.93 0.80
C GLU A 100 9.62 -12.95 1.90
N ASP A 101 8.60 -12.68 2.71
CA ASP A 101 8.15 -13.57 3.78
C ASP A 101 6.61 -13.68 3.79
N PRO A 102 6.03 -14.66 3.06
CA PRO A 102 4.59 -14.83 2.97
C PRO A 102 3.87 -15.11 4.31
N SER A 103 4.60 -15.37 5.38
CA SER A 103 4.03 -15.47 6.75
C SER A 103 3.72 -14.10 7.37
N LYS A 104 4.14 -13.01 6.72
CA LYS A 104 3.95 -11.62 7.15
C LYS A 104 3.03 -10.92 6.17
N ALA A 105 2.00 -10.29 6.67
CA ALA A 105 1.20 -9.36 5.88
C ALA A 105 1.91 -8.01 5.79
N ILE A 106 1.90 -7.41 4.60
CA ILE A 106 2.37 -6.04 4.37
C ILE A 106 1.21 -5.05 4.51
N ALA A 107 0.00 -5.50 4.20
CA ALA A 107 -1.24 -4.77 4.42
C ALA A 107 -2.40 -5.72 4.75
N GLU A 108 -3.35 -5.23 5.54
CA GLU A 108 -4.64 -5.88 5.80
C GLU A 108 -5.74 -5.02 5.18
N CYS A 109 -6.52 -5.61 4.29
CA CYS A 109 -7.55 -4.92 3.53
C CYS A 109 -8.94 -5.32 3.98
N THR A 110 -9.87 -4.35 4.01
CA THR A 110 -11.30 -4.55 4.23
C THR A 110 -12.09 -4.00 3.06
N VAL A 111 -13.25 -4.60 2.80
CA VAL A 111 -14.20 -4.12 1.79
C VAL A 111 -15.53 -3.86 2.48
N SER A 112 -16.04 -2.63 2.39
CA SER A 112 -17.32 -2.30 3.01
C SER A 112 -18.50 -2.93 2.26
N SER A 113 -19.67 -2.97 2.92
CA SER A 113 -20.93 -3.47 2.34
C SER A 113 -21.86 -2.34 1.88
N ASP A 114 -21.32 -1.14 1.66
CA ASP A 114 -22.09 0.01 1.20
C ASP A 114 -22.54 -0.15 -0.26
N ALA A 115 -23.48 0.70 -0.71
CA ALA A 115 -23.98 0.70 -2.10
C ALA A 115 -22.89 0.97 -3.15
N SER A 116 -21.81 1.64 -2.76
CA SER A 116 -20.54 1.70 -3.50
C SER A 116 -19.45 1.24 -2.54
N PRO A 117 -19.06 -0.04 -2.55
CA PRO A 117 -18.15 -0.57 -1.55
C PRO A 117 -16.78 0.13 -1.60
N VAL A 118 -16.22 0.33 -0.41
CA VAL A 118 -14.92 0.97 -0.24
C VAL A 118 -13.89 -0.08 0.18
N VAL A 119 -12.82 -0.18 -0.57
CA VAL A 119 -11.64 -0.97 -0.21
C VAL A 119 -10.72 -0.10 0.62
N THR A 120 -10.41 -0.53 1.83
CA THR A 120 -9.46 0.14 2.72
C THR A 120 -8.38 -0.85 3.13
N CYS A 121 -7.15 -0.57 2.76
CA CYS A 121 -5.98 -1.35 3.13
C CYS A 121 -5.19 -0.58 4.20
N THR A 122 -4.89 -1.24 5.31
CA THR A 122 -4.07 -0.71 6.40
C THR A 122 -2.71 -1.37 6.36
N LEU A 123 -1.66 -0.58 6.24
CA LEU A 123 -0.28 -1.06 6.28
C LEU A 123 0.03 -1.68 7.65
N THR A 124 0.77 -2.77 7.67
CA THR A 124 1.26 -3.39 8.92
C THR A 124 2.62 -2.82 9.31
N ASP A 125 3.09 -3.13 10.51
CA ASP A 125 4.43 -2.75 10.97
C ASP A 125 5.57 -3.35 10.12
N TYR A 126 5.27 -4.27 9.22
CA TYR A 126 6.25 -4.84 8.29
C TYR A 126 6.85 -3.79 7.34
N VAL A 127 6.10 -2.71 7.03
CA VAL A 127 6.62 -1.63 6.17
C VAL A 127 7.59 -0.70 6.88
N ASN A 128 7.65 -0.72 8.21
CA ASN A 128 8.48 0.17 9.00
C ASN A 128 9.96 0.02 8.62
N GLY A 129 10.59 1.12 8.22
CA GLY A 129 11.99 1.12 7.80
C GLY A 129 12.26 0.46 6.45
N ARG A 130 11.24 0.35 5.59
CA ARG A 130 11.39 -0.09 4.19
C ARG A 130 11.23 1.10 3.25
N THR A 131 11.80 1.00 2.05
CA THR A 131 11.68 1.95 0.94
C THR A 131 11.21 1.23 -0.31
N GLY A 132 10.64 1.99 -1.27
CA GLY A 132 10.12 1.40 -2.51
C GLY A 132 8.99 0.39 -2.25
N VAL A 133 8.18 0.60 -1.22
CA VAL A 133 7.10 -0.34 -0.86
C VAL A 133 6.01 -0.29 -1.91
N THR A 134 5.82 -1.42 -2.60
CA THR A 134 4.88 -1.56 -3.72
C THR A 134 4.33 -2.98 -3.77
N GLY A 135 3.26 -3.19 -4.54
CA GLY A 135 2.68 -4.51 -4.71
C GLY A 135 1.45 -4.52 -5.59
N SER A 136 0.76 -5.64 -5.58
CA SER A 136 -0.54 -5.82 -6.20
C SER A 136 -1.54 -6.33 -5.19
N LEU A 137 -2.80 -6.08 -5.43
CA LEU A 137 -3.92 -6.67 -4.69
C LEU A 137 -4.98 -7.16 -5.67
N TRP A 138 -5.76 -8.10 -5.23
CA TRP A 138 -6.94 -8.56 -5.95
C TRP A 138 -8.04 -8.96 -4.97
N PHE A 139 -9.28 -8.85 -5.40
CA PHE A 139 -10.42 -9.37 -4.65
C PHE A 139 -11.56 -9.72 -5.60
N VAL A 140 -12.52 -10.48 -5.06
CA VAL A 140 -13.73 -10.89 -5.79
C VAL A 140 -14.89 -10.00 -5.38
N ALA A 141 -15.58 -9.46 -6.37
CA ALA A 141 -16.85 -8.77 -6.22
C ALA A 141 -17.97 -9.54 -6.92
N SER A 142 -19.21 -9.25 -6.62
CA SER A 142 -20.40 -9.71 -7.33
C SER A 142 -20.91 -8.59 -8.22
N ALA A 143 -21.26 -8.89 -9.46
CA ALA A 143 -21.95 -7.96 -10.37
C ALA A 143 -23.42 -7.86 -9.94
N ASP A 144 -23.79 -6.84 -9.17
CA ASP A 144 -25.07 -6.75 -8.49
C ASP A 144 -26.13 -6.01 -9.32
N GLU A 145 -25.74 -4.97 -10.04
CA GLU A 145 -26.61 -4.17 -10.91
C GLU A 145 -26.31 -4.39 -12.39
N GLN A 146 -27.36 -4.52 -13.19
CA GLN A 146 -27.24 -4.61 -14.64
C GLN A 146 -26.85 -3.26 -15.24
N THR A 147 -25.99 -3.28 -16.27
CA THR A 147 -25.66 -2.10 -17.07
C THR A 147 -25.37 -2.47 -18.52
N THR A 148 -25.77 -1.60 -19.44
CA THR A 148 -25.42 -1.70 -20.86
C THR A 148 -24.15 -0.91 -21.21
N GLU A 149 -23.60 -0.18 -20.23
CA GLU A 149 -22.34 0.52 -20.41
C GLU A 149 -21.19 -0.49 -20.45
N SER A 150 -20.23 -0.28 -21.33
CA SER A 150 -19.07 -1.16 -21.45
C SER A 150 -18.03 -0.96 -20.35
N THR A 151 -18.17 0.07 -19.54
CA THR A 151 -17.26 0.42 -18.44
C THR A 151 -18.04 0.66 -17.16
N VAL A 152 -17.37 0.42 -16.03
CA VAL A 152 -17.82 0.81 -14.67
C VAL A 152 -16.86 1.84 -14.07
N GLU A 153 -17.35 2.65 -13.13
CA GLU A 153 -16.62 3.79 -12.60
C GLU A 153 -16.04 3.49 -11.20
N PHE A 154 -14.74 3.24 -11.13
CA PHE A 154 -13.99 3.24 -9.87
C PHE A 154 -13.65 4.66 -9.44
N THR A 155 -13.50 4.91 -8.14
CA THR A 155 -13.00 6.20 -7.65
C THR A 155 -11.68 6.00 -6.91
N VAL A 156 -10.61 6.60 -7.45
CA VAL A 156 -9.26 6.60 -6.88
C VAL A 156 -8.85 8.05 -6.63
N ASP A 157 -8.44 8.37 -5.42
CA ASP A 157 -8.04 9.75 -5.04
C ASP A 157 -9.08 10.81 -5.45
N GLY A 158 -10.36 10.49 -5.25
CA GLY A 158 -11.48 11.37 -5.66
C GLY A 158 -11.68 11.53 -7.17
N THR A 159 -10.91 10.80 -7.99
CA THR A 159 -10.99 10.84 -9.45
C THR A 159 -11.71 9.59 -9.97
N ILE A 160 -12.67 9.78 -10.87
CA ILE A 160 -13.38 8.70 -11.54
C ILE A 160 -12.45 8.03 -12.56
N THR A 161 -12.30 6.72 -12.44
CA THR A 161 -11.53 5.87 -13.35
C THR A 161 -12.47 4.87 -14.02
N PRO A 162 -12.77 5.03 -15.32
CA PRO A 162 -13.57 4.05 -16.05
C PRO A 162 -12.74 2.80 -16.34
N VAL A 163 -13.31 1.61 -16.05
CA VAL A 163 -12.68 0.30 -16.28
C VAL A 163 -13.62 -0.55 -17.13
N GLU A 164 -13.09 -1.22 -18.14
CA GLU A 164 -13.86 -2.08 -19.04
C GLU A 164 -14.42 -3.32 -18.33
N ILE A 165 -15.67 -3.67 -18.65
CA ILE A 165 -16.33 -4.89 -18.21
C ILE A 165 -16.12 -5.98 -19.28
N PRO A 166 -15.72 -7.20 -18.92
CA PRO A 166 -15.69 -8.31 -19.87
C PRO A 166 -17.03 -8.53 -20.55
N GLY A 167 -17.03 -8.55 -21.89
CA GLY A 167 -18.26 -8.68 -22.67
C GLY A 167 -19.05 -7.39 -22.91
N GLY A 168 -18.61 -6.25 -22.34
CA GLY A 168 -19.14 -4.92 -22.67
C GLY A 168 -20.43 -4.55 -21.95
N GLY A 169 -20.62 -5.06 -20.73
CA GLY A 169 -21.75 -4.73 -19.84
C GLY A 169 -22.04 -5.85 -18.84
N ILE A 170 -23.06 -5.65 -17.99
CA ILE A 170 -23.58 -6.65 -17.07
C ILE A 170 -25.00 -7.02 -17.56
N GLY A 171 -25.10 -8.20 -18.14
CA GLY A 171 -26.35 -8.73 -18.66
C GLY A 171 -27.34 -9.17 -17.57
N PRO A 172 -28.55 -9.62 -17.95
CA PRO A 172 -29.48 -10.19 -17.00
C PRO A 172 -28.92 -11.49 -16.37
N SER A 173 -29.40 -11.80 -15.16
CA SER A 173 -29.13 -13.08 -14.53
C SER A 173 -29.62 -14.26 -15.37
N GLU A 174 -29.06 -15.45 -15.12
CA GLU A 174 -29.55 -16.69 -15.72
C GLU A 174 -31.03 -16.88 -15.41
N PRO A 175 -31.83 -17.44 -16.36
CA PRO A 175 -33.23 -17.77 -16.10
C PRO A 175 -33.37 -18.72 -14.93
N LEU A 176 -34.49 -18.61 -14.20
CA LEU A 176 -34.82 -19.58 -13.14
C LEU A 176 -34.95 -21.01 -13.72
N PRO A 177 -34.52 -22.03 -12.99
CA PRO A 177 -34.54 -23.41 -13.46
C PRO A 177 -35.97 -23.92 -13.62
N THR A 178 -36.17 -24.90 -14.54
CA THR A 178 -37.44 -25.59 -14.75
C THR A 178 -37.59 -26.85 -13.90
N ASP A 179 -36.49 -27.31 -13.31
CA ASP A 179 -36.43 -28.47 -12.42
C ASP A 179 -35.96 -28.07 -11.03
N PRO A 180 -36.34 -28.75 -9.95
CA PRO A 180 -35.85 -28.48 -8.60
C PRO A 180 -34.33 -28.52 -8.56
N GLN A 181 -33.72 -27.49 -7.96
CA GLN A 181 -32.28 -27.34 -7.79
C GLN A 181 -31.91 -26.87 -6.38
N LYS A 182 -30.71 -27.24 -5.98
CA LYS A 182 -30.03 -26.72 -4.78
C LYS A 182 -28.81 -25.94 -5.22
N TRP A 183 -28.62 -24.77 -4.63
CA TRP A 183 -27.56 -23.83 -4.98
C TRP A 183 -26.87 -23.33 -3.72
N SER A 184 -25.59 -22.94 -3.85
CA SER A 184 -24.84 -22.38 -2.73
C SER A 184 -23.86 -21.28 -3.16
N TRP A 185 -23.58 -20.36 -2.25
CA TRP A 185 -22.52 -19.35 -2.43
C TRP A 185 -21.94 -18.92 -1.09
N GLN A 186 -20.71 -18.41 -1.11
CA GLN A 186 -20.10 -17.74 0.03
C GLN A 186 -20.68 -16.34 0.17
N THR A 187 -20.99 -15.95 1.39
CA THR A 187 -21.44 -14.62 1.71
C THR A 187 -20.26 -13.74 2.16
N ALA A 188 -20.41 -12.43 2.07
CA ALA A 188 -19.37 -11.49 2.46
C ALA A 188 -19.01 -11.58 3.95
N ASP A 189 -19.94 -11.99 4.81
CA ASP A 189 -19.75 -12.17 6.26
C ASP A 189 -19.13 -13.52 6.65
N GLY A 190 -18.65 -14.29 5.65
CA GLY A 190 -17.92 -15.54 5.90
C GLY A 190 -18.78 -16.76 6.18
N ARG A 191 -20.06 -16.72 5.84
CA ARG A 191 -20.98 -17.87 5.89
C ARG A 191 -21.15 -18.52 4.51
N ILE A 192 -21.81 -19.67 4.47
CA ILE A 192 -22.30 -20.28 3.23
C ILE A 192 -23.82 -20.11 3.20
N ALA A 193 -24.33 -19.47 2.15
CA ALA A 193 -25.74 -19.45 1.83
C ALA A 193 -26.10 -20.70 1.02
N TRP A 194 -27.20 -21.32 1.39
CA TRP A 194 -27.81 -22.45 0.68
C TRP A 194 -29.20 -22.04 0.25
N GLN A 195 -29.56 -22.40 -0.97
CA GLN A 195 -30.88 -22.06 -1.52
C GLN A 195 -31.44 -23.21 -2.32
N LEU A 196 -32.65 -23.58 -2.00
CA LEU A 196 -33.47 -24.47 -2.84
C LEU A 196 -34.30 -23.61 -3.78
N MET A 197 -34.34 -23.97 -5.05
CA MET A 197 -35.16 -23.40 -6.11
C MET A 197 -36.12 -24.50 -6.59
N LEU A 198 -37.39 -24.32 -6.26
CA LEU A 198 -38.41 -25.34 -6.38
C LEU A 198 -39.55 -24.84 -7.31
N PRO A 199 -39.50 -25.15 -8.64
CA PRO A 199 -40.57 -24.78 -9.57
C PRO A 199 -41.87 -25.40 -9.13
N GLY A 200 -42.92 -24.62 -8.96
CA GLY A 200 -44.23 -25.09 -8.51
C GLY A 200 -44.85 -26.13 -9.42
N ALA A 201 -44.55 -26.07 -10.72
CA ALA A 201 -44.96 -27.09 -11.71
C ALA A 201 -44.47 -28.50 -11.38
N SER A 202 -43.32 -28.65 -10.73
CA SER A 202 -42.76 -29.94 -10.31
C SER A 202 -43.53 -30.56 -9.13
N PHE A 203 -44.37 -29.77 -8.46
CA PHE A 203 -45.17 -30.19 -7.30
C PHE A 203 -46.67 -29.97 -7.52
N GLU A 204 -47.10 -29.87 -8.79
CA GLU A 204 -48.51 -29.68 -9.12
C GLU A 204 -49.37 -30.86 -8.56
N GLY A 205 -50.40 -30.53 -7.82
CA GLY A 205 -51.26 -31.50 -7.17
C GLY A 205 -50.75 -32.11 -5.87
N ALA A 206 -49.56 -31.69 -5.39
CA ALA A 206 -49.09 -32.04 -4.06
C ALA A 206 -49.87 -31.29 -2.97
N GLU A 207 -50.10 -31.95 -1.84
CA GLU A 207 -50.77 -31.35 -0.67
C GLU A 207 -49.85 -30.31 0.00
N SER A 208 -48.53 -30.54 -0.09
CA SER A 208 -47.49 -29.65 0.46
C SER A 208 -46.16 -29.85 -0.25
N ILE A 209 -45.24 -28.90 -0.15
CA ILE A 209 -43.83 -29.09 -0.45
C ILE A 209 -43.14 -29.39 0.88
N VAL A 210 -42.63 -30.61 1.02
CA VAL A 210 -41.87 -31.09 2.18
C VAL A 210 -40.41 -31.12 1.87
N VAL A 211 -39.57 -30.51 2.74
CA VAL A 211 -38.11 -30.46 2.60
C VAL A 211 -37.49 -31.08 3.86
N ASP A 212 -36.71 -32.14 3.65
CA ASP A 212 -35.80 -32.69 4.66
C ASP A 212 -34.37 -32.43 4.22
N ASP A 213 -33.68 -31.51 4.91
CA ASP A 213 -32.32 -31.06 4.57
C ASP A 213 -31.30 -31.55 5.58
N THR A 214 -30.15 -32.01 5.10
CA THR A 214 -29.07 -32.53 5.97
C THR A 214 -27.71 -32.04 5.49
N LEU A 215 -27.03 -31.32 6.37
CA LEU A 215 -25.64 -30.92 6.17
C LEU A 215 -24.74 -32.12 6.37
N THR A 216 -23.86 -32.39 5.38
CA THR A 216 -22.93 -33.50 5.48
C THR A 216 -21.82 -33.13 6.46
N GLY A 217 -21.58 -33.98 7.46
CA GLY A 217 -20.51 -33.80 8.45
C GLY A 217 -19.13 -34.06 7.89
N ALA A 218 -18.08 -33.89 8.74
CA ALA A 218 -16.71 -34.16 8.38
C ALA A 218 -16.50 -35.62 7.98
N GLY A 219 -15.67 -35.83 6.95
CA GLY A 219 -15.29 -37.13 6.41
C GLY A 219 -15.12 -37.07 4.91
N ASP A 220 -14.39 -38.02 4.34
CA ASP A 220 -14.17 -38.15 2.88
C ASP A 220 -13.66 -36.86 2.20
N GLY A 221 -12.89 -36.02 2.95
CA GLY A 221 -12.36 -34.74 2.47
C GLY A 221 -13.31 -33.56 2.65
N LEU A 222 -14.45 -33.75 3.29
CA LEU A 222 -15.42 -32.69 3.60
C LEU A 222 -15.14 -32.05 4.95
N ALA A 223 -15.42 -30.76 5.05
CA ALA A 223 -15.39 -29.99 6.28
C ALA A 223 -16.80 -29.83 6.87
N GLU A 224 -16.88 -29.68 8.18
CA GLU A 224 -18.14 -29.46 8.90
C GLU A 224 -18.67 -28.04 8.70
N HIS A 225 -19.99 -27.94 8.72
CA HIS A 225 -20.70 -26.66 8.78
C HIS A 225 -22.03 -26.87 9.52
N HIS A 226 -22.56 -25.80 10.12
CA HIS A 226 -23.82 -25.85 10.87
C HIS A 226 -24.55 -24.53 10.80
N ASN A 227 -25.86 -24.56 11.02
CA ASN A 227 -26.67 -23.36 11.19
C ASN A 227 -26.65 -22.92 12.66
N GLU A 228 -26.45 -21.61 12.89
CA GLU A 228 -26.37 -21.04 14.25
C GLU A 228 -27.63 -20.24 14.64
N ASP A 229 -28.33 -19.67 13.67
CA ASP A 229 -29.41 -18.71 13.93
C ASP A 229 -30.81 -19.34 13.89
N GLY A 230 -30.93 -20.59 13.48
CA GLY A 230 -32.20 -21.31 13.34
C GLY A 230 -33.15 -20.75 12.27
N GLN A 231 -32.63 -19.83 11.41
CA GLN A 231 -33.47 -19.10 10.47
C GLN A 231 -33.62 -19.86 9.14
N LEU A 232 -34.86 -19.85 8.64
CA LEU A 232 -35.22 -20.26 7.28
C LEU A 232 -36.01 -19.10 6.65
N VAL A 233 -35.58 -18.67 5.46
CA VAL A 233 -36.28 -17.64 4.68
C VAL A 233 -37.00 -18.33 3.53
N VAL A 234 -38.34 -18.19 3.52
CA VAL A 234 -39.19 -18.88 2.53
C VAL A 234 -40.01 -17.84 1.78
N TRP A 235 -39.90 -17.87 0.44
CA TRP A 235 -40.67 -16.98 -0.42
C TRP A 235 -40.98 -17.64 -1.76
N SER A 236 -41.82 -17.00 -2.57
CA SER A 236 -42.02 -17.40 -3.97
C SER A 236 -42.01 -16.20 -4.90
N THR A 237 -41.63 -16.41 -6.17
CA THR A 237 -41.70 -15.41 -7.25
C THR A 237 -42.40 -16.00 -8.47
N THR A 238 -42.68 -15.18 -9.48
CA THR A 238 -43.02 -15.70 -10.81
C THR A 238 -41.79 -16.39 -11.42
N MET A 239 -42.00 -17.17 -12.49
CA MET A 239 -40.87 -17.81 -13.22
C MET A 239 -39.96 -16.79 -13.94
N GLN A 240 -40.30 -15.51 -13.95
CA GLN A 240 -39.46 -14.40 -14.43
C GLN A 240 -38.76 -13.65 -13.30
N ASP A 241 -38.75 -14.24 -12.10
CA ASP A 241 -38.20 -13.64 -10.86
C ASP A 241 -38.80 -12.27 -10.52
N GLN A 242 -40.10 -12.13 -10.70
CA GLN A 242 -40.86 -10.92 -10.42
C GLN A 242 -41.91 -11.22 -9.33
N ASP A 243 -42.39 -10.17 -8.67
CA ASP A 243 -43.44 -10.24 -7.65
C ASP A 243 -43.07 -11.22 -6.48
N PRO A 244 -41.95 -10.97 -5.75
CA PRO A 244 -41.57 -11.80 -4.63
C PRO A 244 -42.62 -11.70 -3.50
N GLN A 245 -43.12 -12.86 -3.05
CA GLN A 245 -44.10 -12.98 -1.99
C GLN A 245 -43.53 -13.80 -0.84
N PRO A 246 -43.40 -13.26 0.38
CA PRO A 246 -42.98 -14.04 1.54
C PRO A 246 -44.02 -15.10 1.85
N ILE A 247 -43.57 -16.31 2.12
CA ILE A 247 -44.43 -17.40 2.62
C ILE A 247 -44.24 -17.49 4.12
N THR A 248 -45.28 -17.28 4.90
CA THR A 248 -45.25 -17.21 6.37
C THR A 248 -46.00 -18.33 7.06
N ASN A 249 -46.79 -19.14 6.31
CA ASN A 249 -47.58 -20.22 6.80
C ASN A 249 -46.92 -21.60 6.76
N TRP A 250 -45.60 -21.64 6.49
CA TRP A 250 -44.82 -22.87 6.57
C TRP A 250 -44.60 -23.29 8.02
N THR A 251 -44.33 -24.58 8.23
CA THR A 251 -43.97 -25.16 9.53
C THR A 251 -42.65 -25.89 9.42
N GLY A 252 -41.89 -25.98 10.50
CA GLY A 252 -40.64 -26.71 10.53
C GLY A 252 -39.62 -26.06 11.48
N SER A 253 -38.47 -26.72 11.61
CA SER A 253 -37.40 -26.26 12.47
C SER A 253 -36.09 -26.99 12.19
N TRP A 254 -35.00 -26.39 12.58
CA TRP A 254 -33.70 -27.05 12.69
C TRP A 254 -33.68 -28.04 13.86
N ASN A 255 -32.88 -29.09 13.75
CA ASN A 255 -32.47 -29.93 14.87
C ASN A 255 -31.62 -29.12 15.87
N ALA A 256 -31.40 -29.67 17.06
CA ALA A 256 -30.65 -28.96 18.12
C ALA A 256 -29.20 -28.65 17.76
N ASP A 257 -28.60 -29.42 16.89
CA ASP A 257 -27.18 -29.28 16.49
C ASP A 257 -27.00 -28.41 15.23
N GLY A 258 -28.11 -27.88 14.65
CA GLY A 258 -28.08 -27.06 13.45
C GLY A 258 -27.56 -27.77 12.20
N THR A 259 -27.64 -29.10 12.18
CA THR A 259 -27.09 -29.93 11.05
C THR A 259 -28.17 -30.46 10.13
N SER A 260 -29.44 -30.35 10.48
CA SER A 260 -30.58 -30.73 9.63
C SER A 260 -31.83 -29.94 9.97
N PHE A 261 -32.69 -29.77 9.01
CA PHE A 261 -34.05 -29.23 9.27
C PHE A 261 -35.10 -30.00 8.49
N HIS A 262 -36.33 -29.94 9.04
CA HIS A 262 -37.55 -30.31 8.38
C HIS A 262 -38.38 -29.08 8.13
N LEU A 263 -38.98 -28.93 6.94
CA LEU A 263 -39.84 -27.82 6.57
C LEU A 263 -41.00 -28.31 5.71
N GLU A 264 -42.21 -27.82 6.01
CA GLU A 264 -43.40 -28.08 5.20
C GLU A 264 -44.04 -26.75 4.78
N ILE A 265 -44.19 -26.56 3.45
CA ILE A 265 -44.95 -25.45 2.87
C ILE A 265 -46.32 -26.00 2.46
N PRO A 266 -47.41 -25.64 3.15
CA PRO A 266 -48.75 -26.18 2.84
C PRO A 266 -49.24 -25.68 1.48
N GLY A 267 -49.94 -26.54 0.76
CA GLY A 267 -50.57 -26.23 -0.52
C GLY A 267 -51.90 -25.45 -0.37
N PRO A 268 -52.54 -25.17 -1.49
CA PRO A 268 -52.22 -25.67 -2.84
C PRO A 268 -50.98 -24.99 -3.41
N VAL A 269 -50.13 -25.79 -4.06
CA VAL A 269 -48.92 -25.30 -4.74
C VAL A 269 -49.32 -24.61 -6.05
N ASP A 270 -48.91 -23.37 -6.26
CA ASP A 270 -49.10 -22.65 -7.53
C ASP A 270 -48.07 -23.09 -8.57
N PRO A 271 -48.46 -23.80 -9.64
CA PRO A 271 -47.53 -24.31 -10.63
C PRO A 271 -46.83 -23.22 -11.48
N THR A 272 -47.29 -21.96 -11.39
CA THR A 272 -46.75 -20.83 -12.15
C THR A 272 -45.66 -20.08 -11.38
N ARG A 273 -45.38 -20.46 -10.14
CA ARG A 273 -44.41 -19.80 -9.27
C ARG A 273 -43.19 -20.67 -9.00
N MET A 274 -42.07 -19.99 -8.75
CA MET A 274 -40.86 -20.56 -8.17
C MET A 274 -40.90 -20.37 -6.65
N TYR A 275 -40.66 -21.42 -5.89
CA TYR A 275 -40.56 -21.41 -4.45
C TYR A 275 -39.10 -21.48 -4.04
N PHE A 276 -38.72 -20.70 -3.02
CA PHE A 276 -37.38 -20.66 -2.50
C PHE A 276 -37.35 -20.96 -1.00
N VAL A 277 -36.33 -21.72 -0.60
CA VAL A 277 -35.95 -21.88 0.80
C VAL A 277 -34.49 -21.53 0.93
N LYS A 278 -34.15 -20.49 1.69
CA LYS A 278 -32.78 -20.00 1.91
C LYS A 278 -32.42 -20.03 3.39
N TYR A 279 -31.20 -20.41 3.66
CA TYR A 279 -30.60 -20.43 5.00
C TYR A 279 -29.08 -20.29 4.90
N PHE A 280 -28.45 -20.08 6.07
CA PHE A 280 -27.01 -19.85 6.16
C PHE A 280 -26.37 -20.86 7.10
N THR A 281 -25.13 -21.23 6.81
CA THR A 281 -24.32 -22.08 7.67
C THR A 281 -22.98 -21.44 7.93
N VAL A 282 -22.41 -21.70 9.12
CA VAL A 282 -21.06 -21.28 9.51
C VAL A 282 -20.11 -22.44 9.19
N PRO A 283 -19.12 -22.23 8.32
CA PRO A 283 -18.12 -23.23 7.98
C PRO A 283 -17.12 -23.41 9.13
N SER A 284 -16.70 -24.65 9.39
CA SER A 284 -15.64 -24.96 10.36
C SER A 284 -14.23 -24.55 9.88
N SER A 285 -14.08 -24.27 8.58
CA SER A 285 -12.82 -23.85 7.96
C SER A 285 -13.10 -22.90 6.81
N GLN A 286 -12.32 -21.84 6.73
CA GLN A 286 -12.29 -20.90 5.60
C GLN A 286 -10.98 -21.03 4.79
N ALA A 287 -10.29 -22.17 4.93
CA ALA A 287 -9.13 -22.45 4.13
C ALA A 287 -9.53 -22.65 2.66
N ASP A 288 -8.71 -22.17 1.75
CA ASP A 288 -8.92 -22.35 0.31
C ASP A 288 -9.03 -23.83 -0.03
N GLY A 289 -10.09 -24.18 -0.79
CA GLY A 289 -10.38 -25.58 -1.15
C GLY A 289 -11.12 -26.40 -0.09
N ALA A 290 -11.39 -25.89 1.12
CA ALA A 290 -12.25 -26.58 2.10
C ALA A 290 -13.63 -26.82 1.48
N THR A 291 -14.11 -28.06 1.49
CA THR A 291 -15.32 -28.48 0.77
C THR A 291 -16.43 -28.83 1.73
N PHE A 292 -17.63 -28.33 1.46
CA PHE A 292 -18.84 -28.51 2.24
C PHE A 292 -19.92 -29.13 1.37
N ALA A 293 -20.61 -30.13 1.84
CA ALA A 293 -21.67 -30.78 1.10
C ALA A 293 -23.00 -30.72 1.86
N ASN A 294 -24.09 -30.68 1.11
CA ASN A 294 -25.41 -30.57 1.66
C ASN A 294 -26.43 -31.28 0.74
N THR A 295 -27.32 -32.04 1.34
CA THR A 295 -28.35 -32.83 0.65
C THR A 295 -29.74 -32.45 1.14
N ALA A 296 -30.67 -32.24 0.22
CA ALA A 296 -32.10 -32.11 0.54
C ALA A 296 -32.89 -33.20 -0.14
N ASP A 297 -33.87 -33.76 0.55
CA ASP A 297 -34.97 -34.51 -0.03
C ASP A 297 -36.20 -33.63 -0.12
N VAL A 298 -36.73 -33.42 -1.31
CA VAL A 298 -37.92 -32.59 -1.53
C VAL A 298 -39.01 -33.45 -2.17
N ASN A 299 -40.01 -33.86 -1.36
CA ASN A 299 -41.07 -34.76 -1.77
C ASN A 299 -40.53 -36.05 -2.48
N GLY A 300 -39.41 -36.61 -1.99
CA GLY A 300 -38.73 -37.78 -2.58
C GLY A 300 -37.76 -37.46 -3.72
N VAL A 301 -37.55 -36.20 -4.09
CA VAL A 301 -36.53 -35.76 -5.04
C VAL A 301 -35.28 -35.38 -4.30
N LYS A 302 -34.17 -36.10 -4.49
CA LYS A 302 -32.89 -35.82 -3.84
C LYS A 302 -32.13 -34.73 -4.59
N LEU A 303 -31.75 -33.69 -3.89
CA LEU A 303 -30.96 -32.54 -4.36
C LEU A 303 -29.65 -32.47 -3.58
N GLU A 304 -28.53 -32.55 -4.29
CA GLU A 304 -27.20 -32.51 -3.70
C GLU A 304 -26.44 -31.28 -4.19
N GLU A 305 -25.73 -30.63 -3.30
CA GLU A 305 -24.88 -29.49 -3.63
C GLU A 305 -23.58 -29.57 -2.82
N THR A 306 -22.47 -29.24 -3.48
CA THR A 306 -21.16 -29.20 -2.87
C THR A 306 -20.51 -27.87 -3.12
N ARG A 307 -20.00 -27.23 -2.06
CA ARG A 307 -19.36 -25.94 -2.10
C ARG A 307 -17.91 -26.03 -1.65
N ALA A 308 -16.97 -25.69 -2.53
CA ALA A 308 -15.59 -25.43 -2.13
C ALA A 308 -15.48 -23.98 -1.66
N TRP A 309 -14.82 -23.77 -0.51
CA TRP A 309 -14.44 -22.44 -0.07
C TRP A 309 -13.34 -21.89 -0.97
N THR A 310 -13.47 -20.65 -1.36
CA THR A 310 -12.43 -19.94 -2.12
C THR A 310 -12.10 -18.64 -1.42
N VAL A 311 -10.84 -18.31 -1.29
CA VAL A 311 -10.44 -16.99 -0.80
C VAL A 311 -10.95 -15.91 -1.75
N THR A 312 -11.45 -14.82 -1.19
CA THR A 312 -12.11 -13.75 -1.95
C THR A 312 -11.23 -12.53 -2.16
N GLY A 313 -9.98 -12.59 -1.73
CA GLY A 313 -9.02 -11.51 -1.94
C GLY A 313 -7.63 -11.92 -1.50
N GLY A 314 -6.65 -11.16 -1.92
CA GLY A 314 -5.26 -11.38 -1.63
C GLY A 314 -4.38 -10.37 -2.37
N GLY A 315 -3.12 -10.68 -2.51
CA GLY A 315 -2.17 -9.83 -3.21
C GLY A 315 -0.75 -10.26 -2.90
N THR A 316 0.16 -9.39 -3.22
CA THR A 316 1.56 -9.49 -2.80
C THR A 316 2.16 -8.11 -2.78
N GLY A 317 3.14 -7.89 -1.94
CA GLY A 317 3.88 -6.65 -1.93
C GLY A 317 5.21 -6.81 -1.22
N ASP A 318 6.12 -5.90 -1.46
CA ASP A 318 7.39 -5.85 -0.73
C ASP A 318 8.01 -4.47 -0.83
N GLY A 319 9.17 -4.31 -0.18
CA GLY A 319 9.99 -3.12 -0.22
C GLY A 319 11.36 -3.41 0.37
N ASP A 320 12.35 -2.63 -0.05
CA ASP A 320 13.71 -2.79 0.43
C ASP A 320 13.82 -2.37 1.90
N ALA A 321 14.22 -3.31 2.75
CA ALA A 321 14.48 -3.01 4.14
C ALA A 321 15.63 -2.00 4.26
N THR A 322 15.46 -0.96 5.07
CA THR A 322 16.45 0.06 5.33
C THR A 322 16.78 0.16 6.81
N GLY A 323 17.90 0.77 7.10
CA GLY A 323 18.28 1.20 8.44
C GLY A 323 19.07 2.50 8.35
N ALA A 324 19.61 2.95 9.48
CA ALA A 324 20.27 4.24 9.52
C ALA A 324 21.44 4.25 10.49
N PHE A 325 22.25 5.31 10.38
CA PHE A 325 23.20 5.67 11.42
C PHE A 325 23.29 7.19 11.61
N THR A 326 23.73 7.60 12.77
CA THR A 326 24.05 9.01 13.09
C THR A 326 25.48 9.10 13.58
N VAL A 327 26.11 10.27 13.42
CA VAL A 327 27.46 10.54 13.95
C VAL A 327 27.38 11.71 14.93
N THR A 328 27.74 11.45 16.20
CA THR A 328 27.88 12.50 17.23
C THR A 328 29.35 12.85 17.41
N LYS A 329 29.67 14.13 17.34
CA LYS A 329 31.05 14.62 17.53
C LYS A 329 31.33 14.98 18.96
N LEU A 330 32.38 14.39 19.52
CA LEU A 330 32.93 14.81 20.82
C LEU A 330 34.36 15.28 20.67
N VAL A 331 34.74 16.27 21.49
CA VAL A 331 36.12 16.76 21.64
C VAL A 331 36.51 16.67 23.10
N GLY A 332 37.60 15.96 23.34
CA GLY A 332 38.19 15.77 24.67
C GLY A 332 39.64 16.26 24.73
N GLY A 333 40.30 16.07 25.85
CA GLY A 333 41.70 16.41 26.06
C GLY A 333 41.93 17.82 26.69
N SER A 334 43.20 18.16 26.98
CA SER A 334 43.59 19.41 27.66
C SER A 334 43.30 20.67 26.84
N GLY A 335 43.23 20.55 25.53
CA GLY A 335 42.94 21.65 24.58
C GLY A 335 41.46 21.81 24.25
N ALA A 336 40.58 20.95 24.76
CA ALA A 336 39.15 20.98 24.39
C ALA A 336 38.43 22.32 24.65
N SER A 337 38.80 23.00 25.71
CA SER A 337 38.24 24.34 26.01
C SER A 337 38.66 25.45 25.04
N GLY A 338 39.69 25.20 24.24
CA GLY A 338 40.15 26.12 23.17
C GLY A 338 39.52 25.89 21.82
N VAL A 339 38.68 24.82 21.69
CA VAL A 339 38.00 24.50 20.46
C VAL A 339 36.67 25.27 20.36
N PRO A 340 36.44 26.09 19.32
CA PRO A 340 35.16 26.75 19.11
C PRO A 340 33.99 25.78 19.01
N ALA A 341 32.83 26.13 19.58
CA ALA A 341 31.65 25.26 19.54
C ALA A 341 31.08 25.08 18.12
N ASP A 342 31.36 25.99 17.24
CA ASP A 342 30.99 25.99 15.81
C ASP A 342 32.06 25.38 14.90
N ALA A 343 33.15 24.84 15.48
CA ALA A 343 34.17 24.15 14.70
C ALA A 343 33.58 22.94 13.99
N GLU A 344 33.73 22.91 12.65
CA GLU A 344 33.16 21.87 11.77
C GLU A 344 34.14 20.72 11.56
N TYR A 345 33.61 19.51 11.62
CA TYR A 345 34.32 18.27 11.34
C TYR A 345 33.60 17.53 10.23
N THR A 346 34.36 17.08 9.24
CA THR A 346 33.81 16.35 8.10
C THR A 346 34.10 14.87 8.24
N VAL A 347 33.06 14.08 8.27
CA VAL A 347 33.15 12.62 8.24
C VAL A 347 32.80 12.14 6.84
N ARG A 348 33.72 11.39 6.23
CA ARG A 348 33.48 10.66 5.00
C ARG A 348 32.94 9.29 5.33
N TYR A 349 31.92 8.87 4.60
CA TYR A 349 31.41 7.51 4.64
C TYR A 349 31.36 6.92 3.23
N SER A 350 31.72 5.66 3.12
CA SER A 350 31.73 4.93 1.84
C SER A 350 31.04 3.58 1.98
N TYR A 351 30.38 3.13 0.92
CA TYR A 351 29.63 1.88 0.86
C TYR A 351 29.42 1.41 -0.58
N GLY A 352 29.00 0.15 -0.75
CA GLY A 352 28.57 -0.43 -2.02
C GLY A 352 29.72 -0.89 -2.94
N ASP A 353 29.33 -1.55 -4.03
CA ASP A 353 30.18 -1.94 -5.14
C ASP A 353 29.42 -1.69 -6.46
N PRO A 354 29.80 -0.69 -7.25
CA PRO A 354 30.96 0.20 -7.08
C PRO A 354 30.85 1.10 -5.85
N VAL A 355 31.99 1.46 -5.28
CA VAL A 355 32.07 2.27 -4.06
C VAL A 355 31.43 3.64 -4.24
N VAL A 356 30.47 3.96 -3.41
CA VAL A 356 29.86 5.30 -3.29
C VAL A 356 30.50 6.02 -2.11
N GLU A 357 31.04 7.22 -2.32
CA GLU A 357 31.58 8.08 -1.25
C GLU A 357 30.67 9.29 -1.02
N ARG A 358 30.44 9.63 0.27
CA ARG A 358 29.66 10.77 0.73
C ARG A 358 30.33 11.38 1.94
N THR A 359 29.92 12.61 2.27
CA THR A 359 30.39 13.31 3.46
C THR A 359 29.22 13.86 4.26
N VAL A 360 29.42 13.96 5.57
CA VAL A 360 28.53 14.67 6.49
C VAL A 360 29.36 15.55 7.39
N THR A 361 28.89 16.78 7.64
CA THR A 361 29.52 17.74 8.53
C THR A 361 28.82 17.77 9.86
N VAL A 362 29.60 17.84 10.96
CA VAL A 362 29.09 17.88 12.33
C VAL A 362 29.94 18.81 13.16
N THR A 363 29.33 19.59 14.05
CA THR A 363 30.07 20.48 15.02
C THR A 363 30.30 19.79 16.36
N ALA A 364 31.21 20.28 17.14
CA ALA A 364 31.54 19.73 18.45
C ALA A 364 30.28 19.66 19.37
N GLY A 365 30.03 18.50 19.98
CA GLY A 365 28.85 18.24 20.82
C GLY A 365 27.54 18.03 20.09
N ALA A 366 27.51 18.13 18.75
CA ALA A 366 26.31 17.92 17.94
C ALA A 366 26.25 16.51 17.34
N THR A 367 25.06 16.14 16.90
CA THR A 367 24.79 14.92 16.13
C THR A 367 24.43 15.32 14.70
N ALA A 368 25.07 14.68 13.72
CA ALA A 368 24.77 14.85 12.30
C ALA A 368 23.35 14.36 11.95
N PRO A 369 22.75 14.86 10.86
CA PRO A 369 21.51 14.33 10.33
C PRO A 369 21.57 12.81 10.14
N LEU A 370 20.40 12.15 10.25
CA LEU A 370 20.24 10.70 10.04
C LEU A 370 20.68 10.34 8.61
N ILE A 371 21.50 9.31 8.48
CA ILE A 371 21.94 8.75 7.19
C ILE A 371 21.26 7.40 7.02
N GLN A 372 20.31 7.32 6.09
CA GLN A 372 19.54 6.11 5.78
C GLN A 372 20.17 5.36 4.60
N LEU A 373 20.29 4.05 4.70
CA LEU A 373 20.86 3.16 3.70
C LEU A 373 20.12 1.82 3.69
N PRO A 374 20.18 1.05 2.61
CA PRO A 374 19.66 -0.32 2.58
C PRO A 374 20.22 -1.17 3.73
N ALA A 375 19.37 -2.02 4.31
CA ALA A 375 19.79 -2.96 5.34
C ALA A 375 20.87 -3.92 4.79
N GLY A 376 21.78 -4.32 5.66
CA GLY A 376 22.94 -5.14 5.27
C GLY A 376 24.09 -4.33 4.67
N THR A 377 23.90 -3.03 4.38
CA THR A 377 24.98 -2.18 3.85
C THR A 377 26.12 -2.09 4.85
N VAL A 378 27.31 -2.47 4.39
CA VAL A 378 28.57 -2.26 5.13
C VAL A 378 29.09 -0.86 4.81
N VAL A 379 29.25 -0.03 5.85
CA VAL A 379 29.70 1.36 5.76
C VAL A 379 31.07 1.49 6.39
N THR A 380 31.98 2.13 5.67
CA THR A 380 33.30 2.52 6.22
C THR A 380 33.30 4.03 6.50
N LEU A 381 33.68 4.40 7.71
CA LEU A 381 33.76 5.79 8.19
C LEU A 381 35.21 6.23 8.32
N SER A 382 35.49 7.46 7.93
CA SER A 382 36.79 8.13 8.19
C SER A 382 36.55 9.60 8.43
N GLU A 383 37.29 10.18 9.37
CA GLU A 383 37.31 11.65 9.53
C GLU A 383 38.31 12.27 8.54
N LEU A 384 37.90 13.32 7.87
CA LEU A 384 38.86 14.17 7.14
C LEU A 384 39.68 15.00 8.13
N THR A 385 40.73 15.69 7.62
CA THR A 385 41.57 16.54 8.48
C THR A 385 40.72 17.48 9.32
N PRO A 386 40.80 17.44 10.66
CA PRO A 386 40.06 18.33 11.51
C PRO A 386 40.54 19.78 11.31
N PRO A 387 39.73 20.80 11.71
CA PRO A 387 40.07 22.21 11.53
C PRO A 387 41.39 22.57 12.20
N ALA A 388 42.24 23.31 11.49
CA ALA A 388 43.48 23.83 12.07
C ALA A 388 43.14 24.95 13.05
N LEU A 389 43.56 24.78 14.30
CA LEU A 389 43.31 25.79 15.40
C LEU A 389 44.67 26.12 16.03
N ASP A 390 44.88 27.42 16.25
CA ASP A 390 46.13 27.92 16.88
C ASP A 390 46.29 27.35 18.29
N GLY A 391 47.47 26.76 18.55
CA GLY A 391 47.79 26.20 19.87
C GLY A 391 47.08 24.86 20.18
N ILE A 392 46.41 24.23 19.19
CA ILE A 392 45.78 22.95 19.33
C ILE A 392 46.46 21.91 18.39
N GLU A 393 46.84 20.79 18.99
CA GLU A 393 47.26 19.59 18.26
C GLU A 393 46.20 18.51 18.40
N TRP A 394 45.83 17.91 17.27
CA TRP A 394 44.79 16.86 17.21
C TRP A 394 45.40 15.49 17.31
N GLY A 395 44.87 14.64 18.23
CA GLY A 395 45.12 13.20 18.24
C GLY A 395 44.35 12.48 17.12
N ALA A 396 44.66 11.21 16.95
CA ALA A 396 43.94 10.36 15.99
C ALA A 396 42.45 10.30 16.34
N PRO A 397 41.56 10.29 15.33
CA PRO A 397 40.12 10.16 15.54
C PRO A 397 39.79 8.78 16.10
N VAL A 398 38.79 8.69 16.99
CA VAL A 398 38.30 7.45 17.55
C VAL A 398 36.79 7.36 17.32
N PHE A 399 36.39 6.36 16.55
CA PHE A 399 34.98 6.00 16.35
C PHE A 399 34.58 4.94 17.37
N SER A 400 33.38 5.06 17.96
CA SER A 400 32.83 4.11 18.92
C SER A 400 31.31 4.08 18.83
N GLY A 401 30.70 3.02 19.33
CA GLY A 401 29.25 2.78 19.37
C GLY A 401 28.95 1.28 19.31
N THR A 402 27.72 0.92 19.66
CA THR A 402 27.27 -0.49 19.51
C THR A 402 27.23 -0.82 18.01
N GLY A 403 27.86 -1.95 17.63
CA GLY A 403 27.94 -2.38 16.23
C GLY A 403 28.97 -1.62 15.38
N VAL A 404 29.82 -0.78 16.00
CA VAL A 404 30.92 -0.06 15.33
C VAL A 404 32.23 -0.79 15.61
N THR A 405 32.94 -1.16 14.55
CA THR A 405 34.28 -1.81 14.63
C THR A 405 35.34 -0.81 14.19
N ALA A 406 36.29 -0.48 15.09
CA ALA A 406 37.41 0.39 14.77
C ALA A 406 38.38 -0.29 13.78
N LEU A 407 38.92 0.51 12.85
CA LEU A 407 39.92 0.10 11.87
C LEU A 407 41.31 0.62 12.29
N ALA A 408 42.36 -0.06 11.78
CA ALA A 408 43.74 0.23 12.15
C ALA A 408 44.23 1.63 11.65
N ASP A 409 43.55 2.19 10.66
CA ASP A 409 43.85 3.51 10.08
C ASP A 409 43.14 4.68 10.79
N GLY A 410 42.46 4.42 11.92
CA GLY A 410 41.67 5.40 12.65
C GLY A 410 40.26 5.59 12.11
N GLY A 411 39.88 4.84 11.09
CA GLY A 411 38.52 4.74 10.60
C GLY A 411 37.65 3.76 11.41
N ALA A 412 36.45 3.51 10.94
CA ALA A 412 35.56 2.50 11.50
C ALA A 412 34.69 1.84 10.42
N GLN A 413 34.15 0.68 10.76
CA GLN A 413 33.17 -0.03 9.93
C GLN A 413 31.93 -0.37 10.75
N LEU A 414 30.78 -0.29 10.13
CA LEU A 414 29.49 -0.73 10.69
C LEU A 414 28.66 -1.41 9.60
N THR A 415 27.69 -2.24 10.03
CA THR A 415 26.67 -2.81 9.13
C THR A 415 25.31 -2.25 9.52
N VAL A 416 24.61 -1.68 8.55
CA VAL A 416 23.27 -1.10 8.73
C VAL A 416 22.27 -2.25 8.93
N GLY A 417 21.58 -2.29 10.07
CA GLY A 417 20.56 -3.31 10.35
C GLY A 417 19.17 -2.82 9.93
N ALA A 418 18.30 -3.75 9.50
CA ALA A 418 16.90 -3.44 9.13
C ALA A 418 16.15 -2.78 10.29
N GLY A 419 15.48 -1.67 10.01
CA GLY A 419 14.65 -0.92 10.98
C GLY A 419 15.42 -0.36 12.17
N THR A 420 16.77 -0.33 12.14
CA THR A 420 17.60 0.12 13.27
C THR A 420 18.37 1.39 12.95
N THR A 421 18.61 2.22 13.97
CA THR A 421 19.50 3.38 13.89
C THR A 421 20.71 3.17 14.79
N LEU A 422 21.90 3.13 14.19
CA LEU A 422 23.15 3.00 14.91
C LEU A 422 23.66 4.38 15.31
N ALA A 423 23.95 4.56 16.61
CA ALA A 423 24.56 5.78 17.12
C ALA A 423 26.09 5.62 17.12
N VAL A 424 26.77 6.38 16.26
CA VAL A 424 28.24 6.43 16.18
C VAL A 424 28.72 7.68 16.91
N THR A 425 29.74 7.54 17.75
CA THR A 425 30.45 8.64 18.37
C THR A 425 31.85 8.78 17.79
N LEU A 426 32.16 9.95 17.25
CA LEU A 426 33.50 10.32 16.80
C LEU A 426 34.14 11.23 17.87
N THR A 427 35.22 10.81 18.46
CA THR A 427 35.97 11.57 19.47
C THR A 427 37.32 11.99 18.94
N ASN A 428 37.64 13.29 19.02
CA ASN A 428 38.98 13.83 18.82
C ASN A 428 39.57 14.32 20.14
N THR A 429 40.85 14.02 20.35
CA THR A 429 41.60 14.57 21.50
C THR A 429 42.34 15.82 21.05
N ALA A 430 41.98 16.96 21.66
CA ALA A 430 42.68 18.21 21.47
C ALA A 430 43.74 18.39 22.58
N THR A 431 44.99 18.65 22.21
CA THR A 431 46.09 18.88 23.14
C THR A 431 46.62 20.31 22.94
N THR A 432 46.84 21.03 24.01
CA THR A 432 47.47 22.39 23.89
C THR A 432 48.95 22.23 23.58
N THR A 433 49.39 22.86 22.50
CA THR A 433 50.84 23.01 22.22
C THR A 433 51.42 24.09 23.13
N PRO A 434 52.57 23.83 23.80
CA PRO A 434 53.24 24.87 24.54
C PRO A 434 53.61 26.03 23.64
N PRO A 435 53.55 27.31 24.11
CA PRO A 435 53.99 28.44 23.32
C PRO A 435 55.45 28.21 22.89
N VAL A 436 55.73 28.30 21.60
CA VAL A 436 57.10 28.34 21.10
C VAL A 436 57.71 29.65 21.57
N ILE A 437 58.50 29.58 22.65
CA ILE A 437 59.29 30.73 23.09
C ILE A 437 60.35 30.92 21.99
N PRO A 438 60.35 32.09 21.26
CA PRO A 438 61.42 32.35 20.29
C PRO A 438 62.72 32.30 21.01
N PRO A 439 63.81 31.71 20.42
CA PRO A 439 65.10 31.76 21.06
C PRO A 439 65.49 33.22 21.27
N THR A 440 65.69 33.63 22.56
CA THR A 440 66.26 34.92 22.86
C THR A 440 67.64 35.02 22.26
N THR A 441 67.74 35.74 21.14
CA THR A 441 69.04 36.04 20.55
C THR A 441 69.84 36.78 21.62
N PRO A 442 71.09 36.29 21.97
CA PRO A 442 71.96 37.03 22.87
C PRO A 442 72.25 38.41 22.26
N PRO A 443 72.40 39.48 23.09
CA PRO A 443 72.68 40.82 22.61
C PRO A 443 73.98 40.77 21.77
N THR A 444 73.92 41.23 20.54
CA THR A 444 75.05 41.37 19.62
C THR A 444 75.99 42.47 20.21
N VAL A 445 77.24 42.08 20.57
CA VAL A 445 78.30 43.00 20.90
C VAL A 445 78.69 43.74 19.62
N VAL A 446 78.43 45.03 19.61
CA VAL A 446 78.82 45.95 18.52
C VAL A 446 80.33 46.24 18.65
N THR A 447 81.13 45.70 17.76
CA THR A 447 82.49 46.17 17.53
C THR A 447 82.51 47.27 16.48
N PRO A 448 83.33 48.37 16.73
CA PRO A 448 83.36 49.51 15.83
C PRO A 448 84.06 49.26 14.51
N PRO A 449 83.78 50.07 13.44
CA PRO A 449 84.11 49.81 12.09
C PRO A 449 85.58 50.07 11.79
N THR A 450 86.26 49.20 11.01
CA THR A 450 87.53 49.43 10.37
C THR A 450 87.33 49.71 8.87
N GLU A 451 87.97 50.78 8.42
CA GLU A 451 87.85 51.38 7.11
C GLU A 451 88.21 50.48 5.92
N LEU A 452 87.69 50.88 4.76
CA LEU A 452 87.73 50.35 3.38
C LEU A 452 89.13 50.27 2.81
N PRO A 453 89.37 49.53 1.67
CA PRO A 453 89.28 50.25 0.39
C PRO A 453 88.46 49.51 -0.71
N LEU A 454 87.98 50.36 -1.63
CA LEU A 454 87.35 50.12 -2.91
C LEU A 454 88.19 49.30 -3.91
N THR A 455 87.57 48.40 -4.67
CA THR A 455 87.68 48.35 -6.13
C THR A 455 86.74 47.30 -6.72
N GLY A 456 85.95 47.75 -7.70
CA GLY A 456 85.81 47.15 -9.00
C GLY A 456 84.71 46.13 -9.25
N GLY A 457 83.68 46.61 -9.90
CA GLY A 457 83.21 45.96 -11.15
C GLY A 457 82.16 44.89 -11.17
N SER A 458 81.01 45.39 -11.64
CA SER A 458 80.13 44.74 -12.62
C SER A 458 79.40 43.44 -12.35
N SER A 459 78.14 43.60 -12.54
CA SER A 459 77.12 42.97 -13.36
C SER A 459 76.00 42.36 -12.58
N LEU A 460 74.83 43.02 -12.73
CA LEU A 460 73.52 42.51 -12.39
C LEU A 460 73.08 41.38 -13.36
N ALA A 461 72.76 40.23 -12.85
CA ALA A 461 72.08 39.23 -13.62
C ALA A 461 70.56 39.34 -13.40
N THR A 462 69.87 39.80 -14.44
CA THR A 462 68.37 39.77 -14.56
C THR A 462 67.95 38.36 -14.88
N THR A 463 67.17 37.73 -14.02
CA THR A 463 66.39 36.53 -14.33
C THR A 463 64.95 36.85 -14.45
N GLY A 464 64.56 37.35 -15.62
CA GLY A 464 63.12 37.38 -16.00
C GLY A 464 62.90 36.15 -16.86
N GLY A 465 62.23 35.17 -16.33
CA GLY A 465 61.78 34.03 -17.08
C GLY A 465 60.41 34.33 -17.76
N ASN A 466 60.48 34.45 -19.10
CA ASN A 466 59.31 34.50 -19.97
C ASN A 466 58.58 33.16 -19.95
N VAL A 467 57.26 33.17 -19.61
CA VAL A 467 56.37 32.03 -19.79
C VAL A 467 55.84 32.07 -21.24
N PRO A 468 56.00 31.02 -22.03
CA PRO A 468 55.48 31.01 -23.41
C PRO A 468 53.96 30.95 -23.42
N ALA A 469 53.36 31.84 -24.20
CA ALA A 469 51.88 31.99 -24.38
C ALA A 469 51.19 30.83 -25.11
N GLY A 470 51.81 29.65 -25.23
CA GLY A 470 51.27 28.49 -25.94
C GLY A 470 50.44 27.49 -25.12
N MET A 471 50.36 27.60 -23.78
CA MET A 471 49.68 26.57 -22.96
C MET A 471 48.24 26.90 -22.57
N LEU A 472 47.68 28.03 -22.98
CA LEU A 472 46.30 28.41 -22.68
C LEU A 472 45.24 27.94 -23.69
N TRP A 473 45.62 27.27 -24.78
CA TRP A 473 44.66 26.79 -25.81
C TRP A 473 44.37 25.27 -25.78
N ALA A 474 45.04 24.50 -24.96
CA ALA A 474 44.80 23.05 -24.88
C ALA A 474 43.65 22.62 -23.96
N GLY A 475 43.21 23.50 -23.04
CA GLY A 475 42.09 23.19 -22.12
C GLY A 475 40.68 23.40 -22.70
N GLY A 476 40.54 24.26 -23.72
CA GLY A 476 39.22 24.59 -24.32
C GLY A 476 38.70 23.56 -25.31
N ALA A 477 39.58 22.79 -25.96
CA ALA A 477 39.15 21.83 -26.98
C ALA A 477 38.62 20.49 -26.41
N ALA A 478 39.03 20.12 -25.19
CA ALA A 478 38.58 18.90 -24.55
C ALA A 478 37.10 18.98 -24.02
N LEU A 479 36.63 20.18 -23.65
CA LEU A 479 35.26 20.40 -23.14
C LEU A 479 34.23 20.40 -24.27
N VAL A 480 34.57 20.80 -25.49
CA VAL A 480 33.63 20.82 -26.64
C VAL A 480 33.50 19.43 -27.27
N LEU A 481 34.53 18.59 -27.24
CA LEU A 481 34.44 17.20 -27.72
C LEU A 481 33.66 16.28 -26.73
N GLY A 482 33.71 16.56 -25.43
CA GLY A 482 32.94 15.81 -24.42
C GLY A 482 31.43 15.99 -24.53
N MET A 483 30.97 17.21 -24.83
CA MET A 483 29.54 17.48 -25.01
C MET A 483 28.95 16.96 -26.33
N ALA A 484 29.76 16.86 -27.38
CA ALA A 484 29.33 16.33 -28.69
C ALA A 484 29.12 14.79 -28.65
N LEU A 485 29.89 14.06 -27.84
CA LEU A 485 29.78 12.61 -27.68
C LEU A 485 28.58 12.17 -26.83
N THR A 486 28.14 12.99 -25.85
CA THR A 486 26.95 12.70 -25.04
C THR A 486 25.65 12.92 -25.81
N VAL A 487 25.60 13.90 -26.74
CA VAL A 487 24.41 14.14 -27.57
C VAL A 487 24.23 13.06 -28.65
N LEU A 488 25.34 12.53 -29.21
CA LEU A 488 25.26 11.42 -30.17
C LEU A 488 24.91 10.08 -29.55
N GLY A 489 25.21 9.86 -28.25
CA GLY A 489 24.78 8.69 -27.49
C GLY A 489 23.28 8.65 -27.23
N ALA A 490 22.68 9.78 -26.90
CA ALA A 490 21.23 9.90 -26.60
C ALA A 490 20.34 9.76 -27.85
N VAL A 491 20.85 10.17 -29.04
CA VAL A 491 20.10 10.04 -30.30
C VAL A 491 20.12 8.58 -30.81
N ARG A 492 21.15 7.80 -30.55
CA ARG A 492 21.23 6.38 -30.94
C ARG A 492 20.41 5.45 -30.04
N ALA A 493 20.17 5.83 -28.78
CA ALA A 493 19.31 5.06 -27.87
C ALA A 493 17.83 5.19 -28.22
N ARG A 494 17.39 6.34 -28.76
CA ARG A 494 15.99 6.55 -29.19
C ARG A 494 15.61 5.89 -30.53
N ALA A 495 16.59 5.56 -31.37
CA ALA A 495 16.34 4.93 -32.69
C ALA A 495 16.20 3.39 -32.62
N ARG A 496 16.39 2.75 -31.45
CA ARG A 496 16.24 1.31 -31.27
C ARG A 496 14.95 0.86 -30.60
N VAL A 497 14.09 1.80 -30.19
CA VAL A 497 12.80 1.50 -29.52
C VAL A 497 11.60 1.51 -30.50
N THR A 498 11.82 1.76 -31.79
CA THR A 498 10.76 1.81 -32.82
C THR A 498 10.86 0.72 -33.89
N GLN A 499 11.57 -0.39 -33.62
CA GLN A 499 11.59 -1.57 -34.50
C GLN A 499 11.67 -2.84 -33.61
N ASP A 500 10.57 -3.15 -32.91
CA ASP A 500 10.14 -4.51 -32.56
C ASP A 500 8.66 -4.49 -32.23
#